data_aa47d666efb7ec97a0be94ebafd0001d
#
_entry.id   aa47d666efb7ec97a0be94ebafd0001d
#
_cell.length_a   1.000
_cell.length_b   1.000
_cell.length_c   1.000
_cell.angle_alpha   90.00
_cell.angle_beta   90.00
_cell.angle_gamma   90.00
#
_symmetry.space_group_name_H-M   'P 1'
#
loop_
_entity.id
_entity.type
_entity.pdbx_description
1 polymer ?
#
loop_
_entity_poly.entity_id
_entity_poly.type
_entity_poly.pdbx_seq_one_letter_code
_entity_poly.pdbx_strand_id
1 'polypeptide(L)'
;MAFKKAINSPIFSEISNYCSNNNIECYVVGGFVRDFFLNRECKDVDILIIGDGISAAKKIANTIDPNISVTVFKNFGTAYFKYKEYEIEFVGSRKESYVSSSRNPIVQAGTLEDDINRRDFKINSIAISLNKHNFGELVDLHDGLSDINQKIINTPLDSNITFSDDPLRMLRAIRFSCQLDFEIHPELINTMTKLKERISIITSERIIDEINKIILTKTPSEGFKI
;
A
#
# COMPACT_ATOMS: atom_id res chain seq x y z
N MET A 1 -0.90 -7.87 -21.37
CA MET A 1 -0.41 -6.65 -22.07
C MET A 1 -0.92 -5.32 -21.49
N ALA A 2 -2.09 -5.29 -20.86
CA ALA A 2 -2.70 -4.05 -20.33
C ALA A 2 -1.87 -3.36 -19.22
N PHE A 3 -1.18 -4.13 -18.39
CA PHE A 3 -0.49 -3.60 -17.20
C PHE A 3 0.83 -2.87 -17.51
N LYS A 4 1.43 -3.13 -18.67
CA LYS A 4 2.61 -2.37 -19.15
C LYS A 4 2.32 -0.88 -19.36
N LYS A 5 1.05 -0.51 -19.54
CA LYS A 5 0.67 0.91 -19.64
C LYS A 5 0.81 1.66 -18.32
N ALA A 6 0.58 0.99 -17.18
CA ALA A 6 0.74 1.60 -15.87
C ALA A 6 2.20 1.98 -15.57
N ILE A 7 3.14 1.20 -16.10
CA ILE A 7 4.57 1.30 -15.82
C ILE A 7 5.39 1.62 -17.07
N ASN A 8 4.83 2.43 -18.00
CA ASN A 8 5.50 2.80 -19.25
C ASN A 8 6.47 3.99 -19.11
N SER A 9 6.47 4.69 -17.97
CA SER A 9 7.41 5.78 -17.70
C SER A 9 8.84 5.24 -17.58
N PRO A 10 9.86 5.98 -18.09
CA PRO A 10 11.27 5.55 -18.04
C PRO A 10 11.76 5.17 -16.65
N ILE A 11 11.23 5.80 -15.61
CA ILE A 11 11.63 5.52 -14.22
C ILE A 11 11.46 4.04 -13.83
N PHE A 12 10.39 3.40 -14.28
CA PHE A 12 10.15 1.98 -13.96
C PHE A 12 11.18 1.06 -14.64
N SER A 13 11.64 1.44 -15.84
CA SER A 13 12.72 0.72 -16.52
C SER A 13 14.06 0.90 -15.81
N GLU A 14 14.36 2.10 -15.30
CA GLU A 14 15.57 2.37 -14.52
C GLU A 14 15.59 1.57 -13.22
N ILE A 15 14.45 1.56 -12.49
CA ILE A 15 14.29 0.73 -11.29
C ILE A 15 14.49 -0.75 -11.61
N SER A 16 13.83 -1.25 -12.66
CA SER A 16 13.96 -2.63 -13.12
C SER A 16 15.40 -3.02 -13.45
N ASN A 17 16.11 -2.15 -14.19
CA ASN A 17 17.51 -2.38 -14.58
C ASN A 17 18.42 -2.44 -13.36
N TYR A 18 18.28 -1.47 -12.45
CA TYR A 18 19.06 -1.46 -11.21
C TYR A 18 18.83 -2.74 -10.39
N CYS A 19 17.56 -3.08 -10.13
CA CYS A 19 17.19 -4.23 -9.32
C CYS A 19 17.70 -5.54 -9.95
N SER A 20 17.53 -5.71 -11.27
CA SER A 20 17.99 -6.89 -11.97
C SER A 20 19.51 -7.05 -11.95
N ASN A 21 20.26 -5.95 -12.10
CA ASN A 21 21.72 -5.99 -12.08
C ASN A 21 22.28 -6.30 -10.67
N ASN A 22 21.48 -6.14 -9.63
CA ASN A 22 21.86 -6.43 -8.24
C ASN A 22 21.16 -7.68 -7.68
N ASN A 23 20.45 -8.47 -8.50
CA ASN A 23 19.67 -9.64 -8.09
C ASN A 23 18.63 -9.31 -7.00
N ILE A 24 17.97 -8.19 -7.12
CA ILE A 24 16.93 -7.71 -6.19
C ILE A 24 15.57 -7.82 -6.90
N GLU A 25 14.59 -8.40 -6.23
CA GLU A 25 13.22 -8.38 -6.71
C GLU A 25 12.53 -7.06 -6.33
N CYS A 26 11.72 -6.52 -7.26
CA CYS A 26 11.00 -5.27 -7.05
C CYS A 26 9.63 -5.25 -7.73
N TYR A 27 8.70 -4.51 -7.10
CA TYR A 27 7.30 -4.44 -7.52
C TYR A 27 6.74 -3.04 -7.30
N VAL A 28 5.83 -2.60 -8.17
CA VAL A 28 4.92 -1.49 -7.87
C VAL A 28 3.74 -2.03 -7.09
N VAL A 29 3.33 -1.37 -6.01
CA VAL A 29 2.30 -1.87 -5.10
C VAL A 29 1.32 -0.78 -4.66
N GLY A 30 0.25 -1.17 -4.00
CA GLY A 30 -0.59 -0.24 -3.24
C GLY A 30 -1.56 0.61 -4.08
N GLY A 31 -1.69 1.87 -3.66
CA GLY A 31 -2.66 2.80 -4.22
C GLY A 31 -2.50 3.07 -5.70
N PHE A 32 -1.27 3.16 -6.17
CA PHE A 32 -0.96 3.38 -7.59
C PHE A 32 -1.55 2.27 -8.48
N VAL A 33 -1.37 1.01 -8.09
CA VAL A 33 -1.88 -0.15 -8.85
C VAL A 33 -3.41 -0.14 -8.85
N ARG A 34 -4.03 0.04 -7.69
CA ARG A 34 -5.50 0.16 -7.56
C ARG A 34 -6.04 1.28 -8.45
N ASP A 35 -5.46 2.47 -8.37
CA ASP A 35 -5.96 3.66 -9.06
C ASP A 35 -5.80 3.54 -10.59
N PHE A 36 -4.76 2.82 -11.06
CA PHE A 36 -4.65 2.45 -12.48
C PHE A 36 -5.87 1.64 -12.95
N PHE A 37 -6.31 0.63 -12.19
CA PHE A 37 -7.50 -0.16 -12.56
C PHE A 37 -8.80 0.65 -12.48
N LEU A 38 -8.84 1.65 -11.61
CA LEU A 38 -9.98 2.56 -11.48
C LEU A 38 -9.96 3.72 -12.50
N ASN A 39 -8.97 3.77 -13.42
CA ASN A 39 -8.74 4.89 -14.33
C ASN A 39 -8.64 6.24 -13.59
N ARG A 40 -8.01 6.25 -12.43
CA ARG A 40 -7.74 7.44 -11.61
C ARG A 40 -6.28 7.84 -11.78
N GLU A 41 -6.03 9.13 -11.89
CA GLU A 41 -4.66 9.64 -11.89
C GLU A 41 -4.04 9.46 -10.50
N CYS A 42 -2.85 8.87 -10.45
CA CYS A 42 -2.05 8.72 -9.23
C CYS A 42 -0.59 9.03 -9.53
N LYS A 43 0.00 9.88 -8.70
CA LYS A 43 1.42 10.28 -8.81
C LYS A 43 2.27 9.68 -7.69
N ASP A 44 1.62 9.18 -6.65
CA ASP A 44 2.26 8.53 -5.51
C ASP A 44 2.51 7.06 -5.86
N VAL A 45 3.79 6.69 -5.99
CA VAL A 45 4.22 5.37 -6.44
C VAL A 45 4.97 4.68 -5.32
N ASP A 46 4.43 3.59 -4.80
CA ASP A 46 5.10 2.73 -3.84
C ASP A 46 5.87 1.63 -4.57
N ILE A 47 7.19 1.58 -4.38
CA ILE A 47 8.08 0.53 -4.88
C ILE A 47 8.48 -0.39 -3.71
N LEU A 48 8.00 -1.61 -3.76
CA LEU A 48 8.42 -2.67 -2.85
C LEU A 48 9.73 -3.27 -3.34
N ILE A 49 10.73 -3.29 -2.47
CA ILE A 49 12.04 -3.92 -2.68
C ILE A 49 12.14 -5.14 -1.76
N ILE A 50 12.44 -6.32 -2.32
CA ILE A 50 12.74 -7.47 -1.49
C ILE A 50 14.18 -7.33 -0.98
N GLY A 51 14.32 -6.61 0.15
CA GLY A 51 15.59 -6.22 0.73
C GLY A 51 15.60 -4.78 1.28
N ASP A 52 16.77 -4.10 1.14
CA ASP A 52 16.98 -2.75 1.66
C ASP A 52 16.46 -1.68 0.69
N GLY A 53 15.21 -1.21 0.93
CA GLY A 53 14.57 -0.15 0.15
C GLY A 53 15.31 1.18 0.21
N ILE A 54 15.92 1.53 1.36
CA ILE A 54 16.65 2.80 1.51
C ILE A 54 17.91 2.80 0.63
N SER A 55 18.68 1.71 0.67
CA SER A 55 19.88 1.57 -0.16
C SER A 55 19.54 1.59 -1.65
N ALA A 56 18.46 0.88 -2.04
CA ALA A 56 17.99 0.86 -3.42
C ALA A 56 17.59 2.26 -3.89
N ALA A 57 16.77 2.98 -3.13
CA ALA A 57 16.34 4.34 -3.47
C ALA A 57 17.50 5.29 -3.72
N LYS A 58 18.50 5.32 -2.83
CA LYS A 58 19.68 6.18 -2.95
C LYS A 58 20.49 5.88 -4.22
N LYS A 59 20.72 4.60 -4.50
CA LYS A 59 21.52 4.18 -5.64
C LYS A 59 20.80 4.42 -6.95
N ILE A 60 19.49 4.13 -7.02
CA ILE A 60 18.64 4.40 -8.18
C ILE A 60 18.59 5.90 -8.46
N ALA A 61 18.30 6.74 -7.45
CA ALA A 61 18.28 8.18 -7.59
C ALA A 61 19.60 8.71 -8.15
N ASN A 62 20.74 8.30 -7.59
CA ASN A 62 22.07 8.73 -8.03
C ASN A 62 22.39 8.26 -9.47
N THR A 63 21.88 7.11 -9.89
CA THR A 63 22.07 6.60 -11.27
C THR A 63 21.27 7.43 -12.28
N ILE A 64 20.07 7.89 -11.89
CA ILE A 64 19.19 8.70 -12.75
C ILE A 64 19.74 10.12 -12.86
N ASP A 65 19.97 10.76 -11.73
CA ASP A 65 20.56 12.11 -11.63
C ASP A 65 21.14 12.28 -10.22
N PRO A 66 22.46 12.50 -10.10
CA PRO A 66 23.12 12.73 -8.80
C PRO A 66 22.56 13.91 -7.98
N ASN A 67 21.80 14.81 -8.60
CA ASN A 67 21.18 15.95 -7.93
C ASN A 67 19.81 15.62 -7.31
N ILE A 68 19.27 14.43 -7.53
CA ILE A 68 18.01 14.03 -6.90
C ILE A 68 18.20 13.90 -5.38
N SER A 69 17.44 14.71 -4.63
CA SER A 69 17.43 14.65 -3.17
C SER A 69 16.58 13.47 -2.70
N VAL A 70 17.19 12.56 -1.93
CA VAL A 70 16.49 11.41 -1.34
C VAL A 70 16.22 11.67 0.13
N THR A 71 14.94 11.72 0.50
CA THR A 71 14.50 11.81 1.89
C THR A 71 14.42 10.40 2.48
N VAL A 72 14.98 10.20 3.67
CA VAL A 72 15.04 8.88 4.32
C VAL A 72 14.27 8.88 5.62
N PHE A 73 13.36 7.94 5.78
CA PHE A 73 12.58 7.70 6.99
C PHE A 73 13.06 6.43 7.69
N LYS A 74 14.18 6.54 8.42
CA LYS A 74 14.87 5.39 9.04
C LYS A 74 13.96 4.53 9.91
N ASN A 75 13.09 5.16 10.71
CA ASN A 75 12.18 4.47 11.62
C ASN A 75 11.14 3.60 10.90
N PHE A 76 10.85 3.91 9.63
CA PHE A 76 9.90 3.19 8.81
C PHE A 76 10.58 2.27 7.78
N GLY A 77 11.91 2.37 7.64
CA GLY A 77 12.65 1.61 6.64
C GLY A 77 12.33 2.05 5.21
N THR A 78 11.91 3.31 5.00
CA THR A 78 11.52 3.83 3.69
C THR A 78 12.38 4.99 3.24
N ALA A 79 12.43 5.22 1.95
CA ALA A 79 13.08 6.38 1.35
C ALA A 79 12.26 6.88 0.16
N TYR A 80 12.27 8.18 -0.06
CA TYR A 80 11.43 8.87 -1.01
C TYR A 80 12.26 9.85 -1.84
N PHE A 81 11.90 9.96 -3.12
CA PHE A 81 12.35 11.06 -3.99
C PHE A 81 11.30 11.42 -5.04
N LYS A 82 11.41 12.62 -5.60
CA LYS A 82 10.58 13.07 -6.74
C LYS A 82 11.31 12.83 -8.06
N TYR A 83 10.57 12.31 -9.03
CA TYR A 83 11.03 12.18 -10.40
C TYR A 83 9.93 12.66 -11.36
N LYS A 84 10.15 13.81 -12.00
CA LYS A 84 9.13 14.50 -12.81
C LYS A 84 7.84 14.68 -12.01
N GLU A 85 6.71 14.14 -12.53
CA GLU A 85 5.40 14.18 -11.90
C GLU A 85 5.19 13.15 -10.78
N TYR A 86 6.09 12.16 -10.65
CA TYR A 86 5.95 11.07 -9.67
C TYR A 86 6.61 11.40 -8.34
N GLU A 87 5.93 11.02 -7.28
CA GLU A 87 6.44 10.91 -5.92
C GLU A 87 6.69 9.43 -5.63
N ILE A 88 7.96 9.02 -5.53
CA ILE A 88 8.33 7.61 -5.49
C ILE A 88 8.85 7.25 -4.09
N GLU A 89 8.12 6.40 -3.39
CA GLU A 89 8.54 5.84 -2.11
C GLU A 89 9.05 4.41 -2.29
N PHE A 90 10.23 4.13 -1.75
CA PHE A 90 10.83 2.80 -1.71
C PHE A 90 10.65 2.20 -0.34
N VAL A 91 10.04 1.03 -0.28
CA VAL A 91 9.75 0.29 0.94
C VAL A 91 10.45 -1.05 0.89
N GLY A 92 11.23 -1.39 1.91
CA GLY A 92 11.74 -2.76 2.06
C GLY A 92 10.61 -3.73 2.42
N SER A 93 10.63 -4.93 1.82
CA SER A 93 9.68 -5.97 2.20
C SER A 93 9.84 -6.33 3.67
N ARG A 94 8.72 -6.49 4.36
CA ARG A 94 8.74 -6.78 5.79
C ARG A 94 7.64 -7.73 6.20
N LYS A 95 7.98 -8.59 7.14
CA LYS A 95 7.06 -9.37 7.92
C LYS A 95 6.78 -8.65 9.24
N GLU A 96 5.54 -8.48 9.57
CA GLU A 96 5.10 -7.83 10.78
C GLU A 96 4.48 -8.86 11.73
N SER A 97 4.81 -8.78 13.02
CA SER A 97 4.12 -9.52 14.07
C SER A 97 3.69 -8.56 15.17
N TYR A 98 2.49 -8.75 15.69
CA TYR A 98 1.87 -7.84 16.63
C TYR A 98 1.66 -8.50 17.99
N VAL A 99 1.76 -7.70 19.04
CA VAL A 99 1.32 -8.09 20.40
C VAL A 99 0.01 -7.38 20.71
N SER A 100 -0.90 -8.05 21.41
CA SER A 100 -2.27 -7.59 21.65
C SER A 100 -2.38 -6.21 22.31
N SER A 101 -1.37 -5.81 23.08
CA SER A 101 -1.33 -4.53 23.81
C SER A 101 -0.71 -3.37 23.03
N SER A 102 -0.18 -3.61 21.82
CA SER A 102 0.52 -2.60 21.04
C SER A 102 0.23 -2.75 19.56
N ARG A 103 -0.01 -1.63 18.87
CA ARG A 103 -0.09 -1.56 17.41
C ARG A 103 1.28 -1.48 16.73
N ASN A 104 2.37 -1.33 17.48
CA ASN A 104 3.71 -1.25 16.90
C ASN A 104 4.19 -2.67 16.62
N PRO A 105 4.38 -3.05 15.35
CA PRO A 105 4.81 -4.38 15.01
C PRO A 105 6.28 -4.61 15.35
N ILE A 106 6.62 -5.87 15.60
CA ILE A 106 7.99 -6.35 15.48
C ILE A 106 8.22 -6.60 14.00
N VAL A 107 9.21 -5.93 13.42
CA VAL A 107 9.48 -5.96 11.98
C VAL A 107 10.71 -6.82 11.69
N GLN A 108 10.58 -7.72 10.73
CA GLN A 108 11.66 -8.56 10.19
C GLN A 108 11.66 -8.45 8.66
N ALA A 109 12.77 -8.82 8.01
CA ALA A 109 12.81 -8.96 6.56
C ALA A 109 11.76 -9.98 6.12
N GLY A 110 10.98 -9.63 5.09
CA GLY A 110 9.87 -10.42 4.58
C GLY A 110 10.00 -10.71 3.09
N THR A 111 9.12 -11.57 2.62
CA THR A 111 8.91 -11.88 1.20
C THR A 111 7.88 -10.93 0.59
N LEU A 112 7.61 -11.04 -0.71
CA LEU A 112 6.47 -10.38 -1.36
C LEU A 112 5.14 -10.79 -0.71
N GLU A 113 4.98 -12.08 -0.44
CA GLU A 113 3.75 -12.61 0.18
C GLU A 113 3.54 -12.05 1.60
N ASP A 114 4.59 -11.98 2.41
CA ASP A 114 4.51 -11.37 3.74
C ASP A 114 4.05 -9.90 3.65
N ASP A 115 4.57 -9.13 2.67
CA ASP A 115 4.18 -7.72 2.50
C ASP A 115 2.72 -7.59 2.00
N ILE A 116 2.29 -8.42 1.08
CA ILE A 116 0.91 -8.45 0.58
C ILE A 116 -0.06 -8.81 1.71
N ASN A 117 0.25 -9.84 2.50
CA ASN A 117 -0.60 -10.34 3.58
C ASN A 117 -0.82 -9.34 4.72
N ARG A 118 0.19 -8.48 5.03
CA ARG A 118 0.08 -7.47 6.09
C ARG A 118 -0.71 -6.21 5.70
N ARG A 119 -1.09 -6.07 4.42
CA ARG A 119 -1.82 -4.89 3.94
C ARG A 119 -3.25 -4.84 4.48
N ASP A 120 -3.84 -3.66 4.43
CA ASP A 120 -5.17 -3.41 5.00
C ASP A 120 -6.30 -4.06 4.19
N PHE A 121 -6.30 -3.86 2.85
CA PHE A 121 -7.38 -4.33 1.98
C PHE A 121 -6.84 -4.98 0.72
N LYS A 122 -7.59 -5.96 0.18
CA LYS A 122 -7.27 -6.68 -1.05
C LYS A 122 -7.03 -5.73 -2.22
N ILE A 123 -7.83 -4.67 -2.34
CA ILE A 123 -7.69 -3.64 -3.38
C ILE A 123 -6.36 -2.88 -3.33
N ASN A 124 -5.65 -2.89 -2.19
CA ASN A 124 -4.35 -2.27 -1.98
C ASN A 124 -3.20 -3.29 -1.93
N SER A 125 -3.52 -4.59 -2.05
CA SER A 125 -2.56 -5.70 -1.98
C SER A 125 -2.14 -6.26 -3.34
N ILE A 126 -2.57 -5.62 -4.41
CA ILE A 126 -2.20 -5.98 -5.78
C ILE A 126 -0.82 -5.37 -6.09
N ALA A 127 0.02 -6.14 -6.78
CA ALA A 127 1.33 -5.71 -7.21
C ALA A 127 1.54 -5.88 -8.73
N ILE A 128 2.42 -5.07 -9.31
CA ILE A 128 2.91 -5.24 -10.69
C ILE A 128 4.41 -5.47 -10.63
N SER A 129 4.89 -6.56 -11.21
CA SER A 129 6.30 -6.90 -11.23
C SER A 129 7.11 -5.92 -12.09
N LEU A 130 8.24 -5.47 -11.54
CA LEU A 130 9.28 -4.74 -12.28
C LEU A 130 10.50 -5.64 -12.59
N ASN A 131 10.48 -6.92 -12.23
CA ASN A 131 11.57 -7.85 -12.51
C ASN A 131 11.66 -8.14 -14.01
N LYS A 132 12.87 -8.21 -14.59
CA LYS A 132 13.06 -8.36 -16.05
C LYS A 132 12.35 -9.57 -16.64
N HIS A 133 12.36 -10.70 -15.93
CA HIS A 133 11.81 -11.96 -16.43
C HIS A 133 10.27 -11.95 -16.54
N ASN A 134 9.61 -11.09 -15.76
CA ASN A 134 8.15 -10.99 -15.73
C ASN A 134 7.67 -9.53 -15.62
N PHE A 135 8.39 -8.59 -16.24
CA PHE A 135 8.08 -7.16 -16.22
C PHE A 135 6.65 -6.86 -16.72
N GLY A 136 5.88 -6.22 -15.83
CA GLY A 136 4.48 -5.86 -16.09
C GLY A 136 3.50 -7.01 -15.84
N GLU A 137 3.91 -8.12 -15.24
CA GLU A 137 2.99 -9.14 -14.75
C GLU A 137 2.30 -8.71 -13.46
N LEU A 138 1.01 -9.03 -13.39
CA LEU A 138 0.21 -8.77 -12.19
C LEU A 138 0.43 -9.89 -11.16
N VAL A 139 0.59 -9.48 -9.92
CA VAL A 139 0.57 -10.38 -8.76
C VAL A 139 -0.61 -10.00 -7.88
N ASP A 140 -1.60 -10.86 -7.83
CA ASP A 140 -2.84 -10.68 -7.07
C ASP A 140 -3.17 -11.98 -6.30
N LEU A 141 -2.65 -12.10 -5.09
CA LEU A 141 -2.74 -13.31 -4.28
C LEU A 141 -4.11 -13.48 -3.59
N HIS A 142 -4.89 -12.42 -3.54
CA HIS A 142 -6.15 -12.37 -2.77
C HIS A 142 -7.37 -11.96 -3.59
N ASP A 143 -7.28 -12.02 -4.92
CA ASP A 143 -8.37 -11.60 -5.83
C ASP A 143 -8.79 -10.12 -5.64
N GLY A 144 -7.83 -9.24 -5.36
CA GLY A 144 -8.08 -7.80 -5.17
C GLY A 144 -8.63 -7.12 -6.41
N LEU A 145 -8.29 -7.62 -7.61
CA LEU A 145 -8.88 -7.14 -8.86
C LEU A 145 -10.37 -7.49 -8.97
N SER A 146 -10.79 -8.62 -8.43
CA SER A 146 -12.20 -8.99 -8.31
C SER A 146 -12.94 -8.01 -7.40
N ASP A 147 -12.37 -7.68 -6.25
CA ASP A 147 -12.93 -6.69 -5.32
C ASP A 147 -13.05 -5.30 -5.95
N ILE A 148 -12.04 -4.87 -6.73
CA ILE A 148 -12.11 -3.61 -7.50
C ILE A 148 -13.27 -3.62 -8.48
N ASN A 149 -13.45 -4.69 -9.24
CA ASN A 149 -14.51 -4.83 -10.24
C ASN A 149 -15.90 -4.88 -9.59
N GLN A 150 -16.03 -5.51 -8.43
CA GLN A 150 -17.27 -5.60 -7.66
C GLN A 150 -17.52 -4.38 -6.79
N LYS A 151 -16.55 -3.46 -6.69
CA LYS A 151 -16.58 -2.29 -5.81
C LYS A 151 -16.76 -2.67 -4.33
N ILE A 152 -16.00 -3.64 -3.87
CA ILE A 152 -16.07 -4.14 -2.49
C ILE A 152 -14.74 -3.88 -1.77
N ILE A 153 -14.82 -3.52 -0.50
CA ILE A 153 -13.68 -3.44 0.43
C ILE A 153 -13.65 -4.72 1.26
N ASN A 154 -12.57 -5.48 1.12
CA ASN A 154 -12.33 -6.70 1.88
C ASN A 154 -10.86 -6.80 2.30
N THR A 155 -10.55 -7.59 3.33
CA THR A 155 -9.20 -7.78 3.87
C THR A 155 -8.48 -8.95 3.21
N PRO A 156 -7.13 -8.91 3.03
CA PRO A 156 -6.36 -10.04 2.51
C PRO A 156 -6.47 -11.27 3.41
N LEU A 157 -6.36 -11.07 4.71
CA LEU A 157 -6.48 -12.09 5.74
C LEU A 157 -7.80 -11.95 6.50
N ASP A 158 -8.02 -12.82 7.50
CA ASP A 158 -9.16 -12.74 8.41
C ASP A 158 -9.28 -11.31 8.99
N SER A 159 -10.49 -10.76 8.93
CA SER A 159 -10.77 -9.39 9.36
C SER A 159 -10.49 -9.16 10.85
N ASN A 160 -10.67 -10.20 11.71
CA ASN A 160 -10.36 -10.08 13.12
C ASN A 160 -8.86 -9.90 13.34
N ILE A 161 -8.02 -10.61 12.58
CA ILE A 161 -6.56 -10.45 12.62
C ILE A 161 -6.21 -9.05 12.13
N THR A 162 -6.67 -8.70 10.93
CA THR A 162 -6.35 -7.44 10.25
C THR A 162 -6.69 -6.21 11.09
N PHE A 163 -7.86 -6.18 11.74
CA PHE A 163 -8.29 -5.05 12.58
C PHE A 163 -7.74 -5.12 14.01
N SER A 164 -7.36 -6.30 14.48
CA SER A 164 -6.65 -6.42 15.76
C SER A 164 -5.21 -5.93 15.67
N ASP A 165 -4.54 -6.15 14.56
CA ASP A 165 -3.16 -5.72 14.32
C ASP A 165 -3.04 -4.19 14.25
N ASP A 166 -3.89 -3.52 13.48
CA ASP A 166 -4.00 -2.05 13.48
C ASP A 166 -5.48 -1.63 13.41
N PRO A 167 -6.11 -1.27 14.56
CA PRO A 167 -7.50 -0.85 14.59
C PRO A 167 -7.83 0.39 13.77
N LEU A 168 -6.83 1.20 13.37
CA LEU A 168 -7.04 2.32 12.45
C LEU A 168 -7.56 1.85 11.09
N ARG A 169 -7.31 0.61 10.71
CA ARG A 169 -7.82 0.03 9.46
C ARG A 169 -9.35 0.03 9.40
N MET A 170 -10.05 0.05 10.54
CA MET A 170 -11.52 0.23 10.57
C MET A 170 -11.93 1.60 10.02
N LEU A 171 -11.30 2.68 10.47
CA LEU A 171 -11.53 4.02 9.90
C LEU A 171 -11.08 4.15 8.45
N ARG A 172 -9.99 3.46 8.09
CA ARG A 172 -9.52 3.39 6.70
C ARG A 172 -10.53 2.67 5.79
N ALA A 173 -11.21 1.61 6.28
CA ALA A 173 -12.29 0.94 5.53
C ALA A 173 -13.42 1.94 5.20
N ILE A 174 -13.88 2.69 6.20
CA ILE A 174 -14.89 3.74 6.02
C ILE A 174 -14.40 4.81 5.03
N ARG A 175 -13.16 5.27 5.19
CA ARG A 175 -12.58 6.26 4.26
C ARG A 175 -12.55 5.75 2.82
N PHE A 176 -12.04 4.54 2.59
CA PHE A 176 -11.98 3.99 1.23
C PHE A 176 -13.37 3.75 0.64
N SER A 177 -14.33 3.34 1.44
CA SER A 177 -15.73 3.24 1.01
C SER A 177 -16.23 4.58 0.45
N CYS A 178 -16.09 5.67 1.21
CA CYS A 178 -16.49 7.01 0.77
C CYS A 178 -15.65 7.55 -0.41
N GLN A 179 -14.34 7.27 -0.41
CA GLN A 179 -13.41 7.81 -1.41
C GLN A 179 -13.54 7.15 -2.78
N LEU A 180 -13.82 5.85 -2.79
CA LEU A 180 -13.87 5.02 -3.98
C LEU A 180 -15.30 4.72 -4.45
N ASP A 181 -16.30 5.04 -3.64
CA ASP A 181 -17.70 4.64 -3.86
C ASP A 181 -17.82 3.09 -3.90
N PHE A 182 -17.25 2.45 -2.86
CA PHE A 182 -17.21 1.00 -2.68
C PHE A 182 -18.00 0.60 -1.43
N GLU A 183 -18.61 -0.58 -1.46
CA GLU A 183 -19.27 -1.17 -0.30
C GLU A 183 -18.26 -1.89 0.59
N ILE A 184 -18.43 -1.78 1.92
CA ILE A 184 -17.67 -2.59 2.86
C ILE A 184 -18.33 -3.96 2.97
N HIS A 185 -17.54 -5.03 2.80
CA HIS A 185 -18.08 -6.38 2.93
C HIS A 185 -18.78 -6.58 4.28
N PRO A 186 -19.99 -7.19 4.34
CA PRO A 186 -20.77 -7.29 5.57
C PRO A 186 -20.03 -7.93 6.75
N GLU A 187 -19.15 -8.89 6.49
CA GLU A 187 -18.32 -9.51 7.52
C GLU A 187 -17.38 -8.50 8.18
N LEU A 188 -16.82 -7.55 7.40
CA LEU A 188 -15.97 -6.50 7.96
C LEU A 188 -16.76 -5.59 8.89
N ILE A 189 -17.98 -5.20 8.52
CA ILE A 189 -18.88 -4.40 9.37
C ILE A 189 -19.12 -5.11 10.70
N ASN A 190 -19.42 -6.41 10.66
CA ASN A 190 -19.62 -7.21 11.86
C ASN A 190 -18.35 -7.23 12.74
N THR A 191 -17.18 -7.40 12.13
CA THR A 191 -15.90 -7.42 12.85
C THR A 191 -15.57 -6.04 13.42
N MET A 192 -15.78 -4.96 12.67
CA MET A 192 -15.59 -3.58 13.14
C MET A 192 -16.46 -3.29 14.35
N THR A 193 -17.74 -3.70 14.33
CA THR A 193 -18.66 -3.55 15.46
C THR A 193 -18.16 -4.28 16.71
N LYS A 194 -17.59 -5.48 16.57
CA LYS A 194 -17.03 -6.25 17.67
C LYS A 194 -15.74 -5.64 18.24
N LEU A 195 -14.91 -5.06 17.38
CA LEU A 195 -13.58 -4.58 17.72
C LEU A 195 -13.49 -3.06 17.93
N LYS A 196 -14.61 -2.33 17.84
CA LYS A 196 -14.65 -0.85 17.88
C LYS A 196 -13.90 -0.24 19.06
N GLU A 197 -13.97 -0.85 20.23
CA GLU A 197 -13.30 -0.36 21.45
C GLU A 197 -11.77 -0.35 21.33
N ARG A 198 -11.21 -1.19 20.44
CA ARG A 198 -9.77 -1.23 20.19
C ARG A 198 -9.22 0.05 19.53
N ILE A 199 -10.09 0.92 19.00
CA ILE A 199 -9.67 2.22 18.47
C ILE A 199 -8.97 3.08 19.53
N SER A 200 -9.26 2.84 20.80
CA SER A 200 -8.67 3.56 21.94
C SER A 200 -7.14 3.41 22.07
N ILE A 201 -6.53 2.39 21.46
CA ILE A 201 -5.06 2.25 21.44
C ILE A 201 -4.38 3.11 20.36
N ILE A 202 -5.17 3.73 19.46
CA ILE A 202 -4.66 4.58 18.39
C ILE A 202 -4.53 6.01 18.91
N THR A 203 -3.46 6.70 18.50
CA THR A 203 -3.27 8.10 18.87
C THR A 203 -4.31 9.00 18.20
N SER A 204 -4.72 10.06 18.91
CA SER A 204 -5.74 10.99 18.44
C SER A 204 -5.37 11.63 17.09
N GLU A 205 -4.09 11.93 16.86
CA GLU A 205 -3.62 12.51 15.60
C GLU A 205 -3.94 11.61 14.41
N ARG A 206 -3.69 10.29 14.53
CA ARG A 206 -4.00 9.35 13.43
C ARG A 206 -5.49 9.19 13.19
N ILE A 207 -6.29 9.19 14.27
CA ILE A 207 -7.76 9.15 14.17
C ILE A 207 -8.27 10.39 13.46
N ILE A 208 -7.81 11.58 13.87
CA ILE A 208 -8.19 12.86 13.28
C ILE A 208 -7.81 12.91 11.79
N ASP A 209 -6.62 12.42 11.44
CA ASP A 209 -6.18 12.38 10.04
C ASP A 209 -7.11 11.54 9.16
N GLU A 210 -7.54 10.37 9.61
CA GLU A 210 -8.48 9.54 8.84
C GLU A 210 -9.89 10.17 8.80
N ILE A 211 -10.37 10.76 9.90
CA ILE A 211 -11.64 11.49 9.94
C ILE A 211 -11.61 12.68 8.98
N ASN A 212 -10.55 13.48 8.96
CA ASN A 212 -10.39 14.58 8.02
C ASN A 212 -10.43 14.10 6.57
N LYS A 213 -9.78 12.98 6.27
CA LYS A 213 -9.84 12.38 4.92
C LYS A 213 -11.26 11.90 4.56
N ILE A 214 -12.05 11.41 5.52
CA ILE A 214 -13.46 11.06 5.31
C ILE A 214 -14.27 12.33 5.01
N ILE A 215 -14.10 13.40 5.81
CA ILE A 215 -14.81 14.67 5.62
C ILE A 215 -14.55 15.28 4.24
N LEU A 216 -13.34 15.11 3.71
CA LEU A 216 -12.93 15.63 2.40
C LEU A 216 -13.39 14.77 1.21
N THR A 217 -14.10 13.66 1.44
CA THR A 217 -14.70 12.86 0.35
C THR A 217 -15.94 13.54 -0.24
N LYS A 218 -16.45 13.02 -1.36
CA LYS A 218 -17.68 13.54 -1.98
C LYS A 218 -18.93 13.25 -1.16
N THR A 219 -18.94 12.19 -0.39
CA THR A 219 -20.10 11.70 0.38
C THR A 219 -19.74 11.40 1.83
N PRO A 220 -19.26 12.39 2.60
CA PRO A 220 -18.81 12.15 3.97
C PRO A 220 -19.94 11.65 4.89
N SER A 221 -21.19 12.06 4.65
CA SER A 221 -22.35 11.61 5.42
C SER A 221 -22.54 10.10 5.40
N GLU A 222 -22.19 9.41 4.33
CA GLU A 222 -22.27 7.95 4.26
C GLU A 222 -21.25 7.28 5.20
N GLY A 223 -20.06 7.87 5.30
CA GLY A 223 -19.04 7.37 6.24
C GLY A 223 -19.44 7.50 7.71
N PHE A 224 -20.20 8.53 8.06
CA PHE A 224 -20.68 8.73 9.44
C PHE A 224 -21.95 7.92 9.80
N LYS A 225 -22.54 7.20 8.85
CA LYS A 225 -23.65 6.27 9.10
C LYS A 225 -23.18 4.85 9.42
N ILE A 226 -21.95 4.52 9.04
CA ILE A 226 -21.31 3.24 9.30
C ILE A 226 -20.73 3.22 10.71
#